data_5fb78bb1e8aacdc82452878f8d7383b6
#
_entry.id   5fb78bb1e8aacdc82452878f8d7383b6
#
_cell.length_a   1.000
_cell.length_b   1.000
_cell.length_c   1.000
_cell.angle_alpha   90.00
_cell.angle_beta   90.00
_cell.angle_gamma   90.00
#
_symmetry.space_group_name_H-M   'P 1'
#
loop_
_entity.id
_entity.type
_entity.pdbx_description
1 polymer ?
#
loop_
_entity_poly.entity_id
_entity_poly.type
_entity_poly.pdbx_seq_one_letter_code
_entity_poly.pdbx_strand_id
1 'polypeptide(L)'
;MKTKLAILSVAGLLTAPALADIQINGFANLIGGMTLDDDESVYDYDSDFSFDPASVFGLQVRGDVSDKLSATAQLVGRGSEDYDADFEWAYMTYVLNNNFNISAGRLRMPLFKYSASLDVGYSYHWLTPPDAVYGIDFNNIDGVRVDYMNYSGDWEYGAQFTVGRVEADTTISGTPAVLELENVVAVSLEATRDWFSARTLLARGKTTATNAEFDTFVDGLSQYGAFIPSASLAAEGLSVNEDTGTFFEVSLDIDKYDWFVGAEFTQTEVDGSVIADNKAWYVTAGMRFGKFTPHITYEVEEGDNDAQLGLIAALPATIATGDAVLDATWNGADGAPGIYQIASGIAAQQKFEVSAVTVGLRYDVEPGFALKTDVTWYSDDLNDLNDATLLKVGVNYTF
;
A
#
# COMPACT_ATOMS: atom_id res chain seq x y z
N MET A 1 -4.17 -18.95 -24.26
CA MET A 1 -4.17 -20.44 -24.12
C MET A 1 -4.93 -20.78 -22.86
N LYS A 2 -5.91 -21.68 -22.91
CA LYS A 2 -6.85 -21.95 -21.83
C LYS A 2 -6.15 -22.65 -20.67
N THR A 3 -5.87 -21.93 -19.58
CA THR A 3 -5.44 -22.55 -18.32
C THR A 3 -6.66 -23.17 -17.65
N LYS A 4 -6.64 -24.47 -17.53
CA LYS A 4 -7.72 -25.25 -16.91
C LYS A 4 -7.64 -25.04 -15.40
N LEU A 5 -8.67 -24.45 -14.84
CA LEU A 5 -8.93 -24.41 -13.41
C LEU A 5 -8.93 -25.84 -12.88
N ALA A 6 -7.88 -26.26 -12.20
CA ALA A 6 -7.85 -27.48 -11.42
C ALA A 6 -8.49 -27.16 -10.06
N ILE A 7 -9.81 -27.35 -9.97
CA ILE A 7 -10.49 -27.44 -8.67
C ILE A 7 -9.92 -28.70 -7.99
N LEU A 8 -8.93 -28.49 -7.14
CA LEU A 8 -8.40 -29.54 -6.28
C LEU A 8 -9.48 -29.86 -5.25
N SER A 9 -10.13 -31.00 -5.40
CA SER A 9 -11.01 -31.57 -4.39
C SER A 9 -10.17 -31.94 -3.15
N VAL A 10 -10.04 -31.02 -2.21
CA VAL A 10 -9.38 -31.21 -0.90
C VAL A 10 -10.17 -32.12 0.02
N ALA A 11 -11.27 -32.70 -0.45
CA ALA A 11 -12.18 -33.58 0.34
C ALA A 11 -11.62 -34.99 0.66
N GLY A 12 -10.38 -35.32 0.29
CA GLY A 12 -9.85 -36.68 0.37
C GLY A 12 -8.82 -36.99 1.45
N LEU A 13 -8.36 -36.02 2.25
CA LEU A 13 -7.27 -36.20 3.23
C LEU A 13 -7.69 -36.12 4.71
N LEU A 14 -8.99 -36.15 5.00
CA LEU A 14 -9.49 -36.09 6.40
C LEU A 14 -9.69 -37.49 6.98
N THR A 15 -8.67 -38.37 6.97
CA THR A 15 -8.69 -39.62 7.70
C THR A 15 -7.55 -39.75 8.69
N ALA A 16 -7.43 -38.76 9.61
CA ALA A 16 -6.80 -38.94 10.90
C ALA A 16 -7.67 -38.22 11.92
N PRO A 17 -7.96 -38.82 13.10
CA PRO A 17 -8.66 -38.12 14.17
C PRO A 17 -7.66 -37.21 14.92
N ALA A 18 -7.20 -36.15 14.29
CA ALA A 18 -6.77 -34.99 14.99
C ALA A 18 -7.99 -34.09 15.03
N LEU A 19 -8.48 -33.81 16.23
CA LEU A 19 -9.45 -32.75 16.50
C LEU A 19 -8.76 -31.41 16.24
N ALA A 20 -8.43 -31.11 15.00
CA ALA A 20 -8.06 -29.79 14.60
C ALA A 20 -9.34 -28.98 14.62
N ASP A 21 -9.44 -28.03 15.53
CA ASP A 21 -10.51 -27.04 15.55
C ASP A 21 -10.29 -26.15 14.31
N ILE A 22 -11.07 -26.37 13.26
CA ILE A 22 -10.96 -25.59 12.03
C ILE A 22 -11.93 -24.42 12.12
N GLN A 23 -11.40 -23.21 12.10
CA GLN A 23 -12.16 -21.98 12.06
C GLN A 23 -12.14 -21.44 10.62
N ILE A 24 -13.32 -21.10 10.12
CA ILE A 24 -13.49 -20.47 8.81
C ILE A 24 -14.17 -19.14 9.07
N ASN A 25 -13.53 -18.05 8.63
CA ASN A 25 -14.04 -16.70 8.70
C ASN A 25 -13.95 -16.08 7.31
N GLY A 26 -14.80 -15.10 7.04
CA GLY A 26 -14.74 -14.39 5.78
C GLY A 26 -15.22 -12.96 5.89
N PHE A 27 -14.97 -12.20 4.85
CA PHE A 27 -15.44 -10.85 4.70
C PHE A 27 -15.78 -10.54 3.24
N ALA A 28 -16.67 -9.58 3.06
CA ALA A 28 -17.06 -9.05 1.77
C ALA A 28 -17.23 -7.53 1.89
N ASN A 29 -16.51 -6.80 1.06
CA ASN A 29 -16.69 -5.37 0.86
C ASN A 29 -17.17 -5.19 -0.57
N LEU A 30 -18.40 -4.80 -0.78
CA LEU A 30 -18.94 -4.43 -2.07
C LEU A 30 -19.05 -2.91 -2.09
N ILE A 31 -18.16 -2.24 -2.81
CA ILE A 31 -18.03 -0.79 -2.81
C ILE A 31 -18.10 -0.29 -4.25
N GLY A 32 -19.13 0.51 -4.55
CA GLY A 32 -19.26 1.19 -5.81
C GLY A 32 -18.99 2.68 -5.66
N GLY A 33 -18.46 3.30 -6.70
CA GLY A 33 -18.16 4.73 -6.70
C GLY A 33 -18.08 5.31 -8.10
N MET A 34 -18.05 6.64 -8.15
CA MET A 34 -17.84 7.43 -9.38
C MET A 34 -17.40 8.84 -9.01
N THR A 35 -16.64 9.50 -9.88
CA THR A 35 -16.42 10.94 -9.79
C THR A 35 -17.70 11.68 -10.19
N LEU A 36 -17.93 12.84 -9.59
CA LEU A 36 -19.14 13.63 -9.86
C LEU A 36 -18.95 14.65 -10.99
N ASP A 37 -17.72 14.83 -11.41
CA ASP A 37 -17.31 15.75 -12.46
C ASP A 37 -16.85 14.94 -13.69
N ASP A 38 -17.22 15.42 -14.89
CA ASP A 38 -16.83 14.78 -16.14
C ASP A 38 -15.31 15.00 -16.39
N ASP A 39 -14.65 14.01 -16.98
CA ASP A 39 -13.22 14.02 -17.34
C ASP A 39 -12.21 13.97 -16.16
N GLU A 40 -12.68 13.72 -14.92
CA GLU A 40 -11.82 13.57 -13.75
C GLU A 40 -11.72 12.10 -13.30
N SER A 41 -10.56 11.73 -12.76
CA SER A 41 -10.35 10.41 -12.16
C SER A 41 -9.54 10.51 -10.87
N VAL A 42 -9.94 9.76 -9.86
CA VAL A 42 -9.23 9.65 -8.57
C VAL A 42 -9.43 8.27 -7.97
N TYR A 43 -8.36 7.67 -7.43
CA TYR A 43 -8.38 6.35 -6.81
C TYR A 43 -9.00 5.26 -7.70
N ASP A 44 -8.64 5.26 -9.00
CA ASP A 44 -9.15 4.37 -10.06
C ASP A 44 -10.65 4.48 -10.34
N TYR A 45 -11.34 5.50 -9.84
CA TYR A 45 -12.69 5.86 -10.23
C TYR A 45 -12.69 6.98 -11.26
N ASP A 46 -13.61 6.91 -12.20
CA ASP A 46 -13.95 7.95 -13.17
C ASP A 46 -15.44 8.33 -13.08
N SER A 47 -15.97 9.03 -14.08
CA SER A 47 -17.39 9.43 -14.13
C SER A 47 -18.36 8.27 -14.36
N ASP A 48 -17.89 7.08 -14.74
CA ASP A 48 -18.70 5.88 -14.86
C ASP A 48 -18.75 5.13 -13.52
N PHE A 49 -19.96 4.79 -13.07
CA PHE A 49 -20.11 4.07 -11.79
C PHE A 49 -19.52 2.66 -11.88
N SER A 50 -18.50 2.37 -11.06
CA SER A 50 -17.85 1.06 -11.02
C SER A 50 -17.79 0.48 -9.59
N PHE A 51 -17.81 -0.86 -9.50
CA PHE A 51 -17.54 -1.61 -8.27
C PHE A 51 -16.10 -2.14 -8.21
N ASP A 52 -15.34 -2.06 -9.29
CA ASP A 52 -14.06 -2.76 -9.40
C ASP A 52 -12.95 -2.17 -8.51
N PRO A 53 -12.77 -0.84 -8.39
CA PRO A 53 -11.60 -0.31 -7.70
C PRO A 53 -11.45 -0.74 -6.23
N ALA A 54 -12.57 -0.83 -5.48
CA ALA A 54 -12.49 -1.04 -4.03
C ALA A 54 -13.23 -2.27 -3.50
N SER A 55 -13.88 -3.09 -4.36
CA SER A 55 -14.55 -4.30 -3.89
C SER A 55 -13.55 -5.40 -3.58
N VAL A 56 -13.71 -6.03 -2.40
CA VAL A 56 -12.78 -7.06 -1.90
C VAL A 56 -13.57 -8.18 -1.24
N PHE A 57 -13.20 -9.44 -1.53
CA PHE A 57 -13.76 -10.64 -0.91
C PHE A 57 -12.64 -11.48 -0.33
N GLY A 58 -12.78 -11.93 0.92
CA GLY A 58 -11.77 -12.75 1.57
C GLY A 58 -12.34 -13.93 2.34
N LEU A 59 -11.57 -15.01 2.33
CA LEU A 59 -11.86 -16.23 3.09
C LEU A 59 -10.62 -16.67 3.86
N GLN A 60 -10.73 -16.78 5.17
CA GLN A 60 -9.65 -17.24 6.04
C GLN A 60 -9.98 -18.58 6.64
N VAL A 61 -9.01 -19.48 6.61
CA VAL A 61 -9.05 -20.78 7.29
C VAL A 61 -7.91 -20.83 8.28
N ARG A 62 -8.23 -21.15 9.54
CA ARG A 62 -7.27 -21.43 10.60
C ARG A 62 -7.51 -22.82 11.15
N GLY A 63 -6.44 -23.60 11.29
CA GLY A 63 -6.47 -24.92 11.94
C GLY A 63 -5.44 -25.00 13.06
N ASP A 64 -5.85 -25.47 14.24
CA ASP A 64 -4.94 -25.74 15.35
C ASP A 64 -4.33 -27.13 15.19
N VAL A 65 -3.03 -27.18 14.91
CA VAL A 65 -2.26 -28.44 14.74
C VAL A 65 -1.97 -29.08 16.10
N SER A 66 -1.78 -28.26 17.13
CA SER A 66 -1.61 -28.65 18.52
C SER A 66 -1.95 -27.46 19.43
N ASP A 67 -1.90 -27.66 20.76
CA ASP A 67 -2.11 -26.57 21.76
C ASP A 67 -1.19 -25.35 21.57
N LYS A 68 -0.10 -25.50 20.83
CA LYS A 68 0.90 -24.44 20.61
C LYS A 68 1.15 -24.10 19.16
N LEU A 69 0.64 -24.87 18.22
CA LEU A 69 0.92 -24.71 16.81
C LEU A 69 -0.37 -24.58 16.03
N SER A 70 -0.52 -23.49 15.30
CA SER A 70 -1.63 -23.28 14.35
C SER A 70 -1.12 -22.94 12.96
N ALA A 71 -1.94 -23.23 11.95
CA ALA A 71 -1.73 -22.82 10.57
C ALA A 71 -2.89 -21.92 10.14
N THR A 72 -2.59 -20.83 9.44
CA THR A 72 -3.57 -19.87 8.93
C THR A 72 -3.30 -19.62 7.45
N ALA A 73 -4.36 -19.61 6.64
CA ALA A 73 -4.31 -19.18 5.25
C ALA A 73 -5.50 -18.27 4.96
N GLN A 74 -5.29 -17.20 4.19
CA GLN A 74 -6.34 -16.34 3.71
C GLN A 74 -6.22 -16.16 2.20
N LEU A 75 -7.35 -16.33 1.50
CA LEU A 75 -7.51 -16.03 0.09
C LEU A 75 -8.28 -14.72 -0.02
N VAL A 76 -7.82 -13.83 -0.89
CA VAL A 76 -8.47 -12.55 -1.19
C VAL A 76 -8.58 -12.39 -2.70
N GLY A 77 -9.73 -11.90 -3.17
CA GLY A 77 -9.97 -11.48 -4.54
C GLY A 77 -10.41 -10.02 -4.53
N ARG A 78 -9.73 -9.18 -5.31
CA ARG A 78 -9.98 -7.73 -5.43
C ARG A 78 -10.58 -7.42 -6.79
N GLY A 79 -11.54 -6.52 -6.84
CA GLY A 79 -12.12 -6.05 -8.10
C GLY A 79 -11.08 -5.42 -9.02
N SER A 80 -10.15 -4.62 -8.47
CA SER A 80 -9.02 -4.04 -9.21
C SER A 80 -8.10 -5.07 -9.89
N GLU A 81 -8.19 -6.35 -9.49
CA GLU A 81 -7.42 -7.47 -10.02
C GLU A 81 -8.33 -8.51 -10.72
N ASP A 82 -9.43 -8.06 -11.35
CA ASP A 82 -10.43 -8.91 -12.03
C ASP A 82 -10.99 -10.04 -11.14
N TYR A 83 -10.96 -9.87 -9.82
CA TYR A 83 -11.31 -10.86 -8.79
C TYR A 83 -10.47 -12.15 -8.86
N ASP A 84 -9.28 -12.10 -9.43
CA ASP A 84 -8.34 -13.20 -9.30
C ASP A 84 -7.97 -13.40 -7.82
N ALA A 85 -8.06 -14.62 -7.35
CA ALA A 85 -7.91 -14.92 -5.92
C ALA A 85 -6.49 -15.39 -5.60
N ASP A 86 -5.80 -14.63 -4.73
CA ASP A 86 -4.47 -14.93 -4.27
C ASP A 86 -4.38 -15.19 -2.76
N PHE A 87 -3.32 -15.89 -2.36
CA PHE A 87 -2.99 -16.02 -0.94
C PHE A 87 -2.46 -14.71 -0.38
N GLU A 88 -3.33 -13.97 0.29
CA GLU A 88 -2.94 -12.77 1.02
C GLU A 88 -1.97 -13.08 2.14
N TRP A 89 -2.23 -14.16 2.91
CA TRP A 89 -1.27 -14.75 3.83
C TRP A 89 -1.40 -16.27 3.92
N ALA A 90 -0.28 -16.92 4.26
CA ALA A 90 -0.21 -18.36 4.52
C ALA A 90 0.97 -18.61 5.47
N TYR A 91 0.69 -18.86 6.75
CA TYR A 91 1.73 -18.97 7.77
C TYR A 91 1.38 -19.93 8.89
N MET A 92 2.40 -20.34 9.63
CA MET A 92 2.26 -21.09 10.88
C MET A 92 2.68 -20.22 12.05
N THR A 93 1.94 -20.35 13.18
CA THR A 93 2.26 -19.66 14.42
C THR A 93 2.55 -20.68 15.52
N TYR A 94 3.68 -20.50 16.21
CA TYR A 94 4.05 -21.26 17.39
C TYR A 94 4.01 -20.38 18.64
N VAL A 95 3.22 -20.77 19.64
CA VAL A 95 3.09 -20.12 20.95
C VAL A 95 4.24 -20.57 21.83
N LEU A 96 5.25 -19.71 22.03
CA LEU A 96 6.38 -19.98 22.93
C LEU A 96 5.93 -20.00 24.38
N ASN A 97 5.22 -18.95 24.79
CA ASN A 97 4.65 -18.79 26.13
C ASN A 97 3.52 -17.74 26.07
N ASN A 98 3.01 -17.30 27.23
CA ASN A 98 1.89 -16.36 27.31
C ASN A 98 2.17 -14.96 26.74
N ASN A 99 3.43 -14.62 26.52
CA ASN A 99 3.84 -13.30 26.07
C ASN A 99 4.44 -13.31 24.66
N PHE A 100 4.92 -14.47 24.16
CA PHE A 100 5.66 -14.56 22.91
C PHE A 100 5.07 -15.58 21.96
N ASN A 101 4.87 -15.16 20.71
CA ASN A 101 4.54 -15.99 19.57
C ASN A 101 5.61 -15.83 18.48
N ILE A 102 5.83 -16.88 17.69
CA ILE A 102 6.65 -16.82 16.48
C ILE A 102 5.76 -17.29 15.32
N SER A 103 5.71 -16.49 14.26
CA SER A 103 5.02 -16.83 13.01
C SER A 103 6.00 -16.88 11.85
N ALA A 104 5.82 -17.81 10.92
CA ALA A 104 6.66 -17.95 9.72
C ALA A 104 5.82 -18.32 8.50
N GLY A 105 6.16 -17.75 7.35
CA GLY A 105 5.47 -17.92 6.08
C GLY A 105 5.21 -16.57 5.39
N ARG A 106 4.15 -16.50 4.56
CA ARG A 106 3.63 -15.24 4.03
C ARG A 106 2.77 -14.57 5.10
N LEU A 107 3.25 -13.45 5.60
CA LEU A 107 2.67 -12.71 6.72
C LEU A 107 2.17 -11.35 6.24
N ARG A 108 1.16 -10.79 6.88
CA ARG A 108 0.85 -9.38 6.72
C ARG A 108 2.01 -8.53 7.27
N MET A 109 2.50 -7.59 6.46
CA MET A 109 3.49 -6.62 6.89
C MET A 109 2.83 -5.58 7.82
N PRO A 110 3.38 -5.34 9.02
CA PRO A 110 2.73 -4.47 10.00
C PRO A 110 3.03 -2.99 9.76
N LEU A 111 2.86 -2.48 8.52
CA LEU A 111 3.22 -1.09 8.16
C LEU A 111 2.39 -0.06 8.91
N PHE A 112 1.07 -0.27 8.94
CA PHE A 112 0.09 0.69 9.40
C PHE A 112 -0.66 0.19 10.63
N LYS A 113 -1.37 1.10 11.27
CA LYS A 113 -2.27 0.76 12.37
C LYS A 113 -3.30 -0.32 11.99
N TYR A 114 -3.93 -0.17 10.83
CA TYR A 114 -4.97 -1.11 10.37
C TYR A 114 -4.42 -2.24 9.50
N SER A 115 -3.09 -2.45 9.41
CA SER A 115 -2.52 -3.52 8.56
C SER A 115 -3.18 -4.88 8.75
N ALA A 116 -3.44 -5.29 10.00
CA ALA A 116 -4.04 -6.60 10.29
C ALA A 116 -5.49 -6.75 9.82
N SER A 117 -6.20 -5.66 9.61
CA SER A 117 -7.61 -5.62 9.22
C SER A 117 -7.88 -4.78 7.97
N LEU A 118 -6.85 -4.44 7.20
CA LEU A 118 -6.95 -3.54 6.04
C LEU A 118 -8.04 -3.97 5.06
N ASP A 119 -8.11 -5.27 4.74
CA ASP A 119 -9.11 -5.81 3.83
C ASP A 119 -10.49 -6.04 4.49
N VAL A 120 -10.59 -5.89 5.82
CA VAL A 120 -11.85 -6.12 6.57
C VAL A 120 -12.57 -4.79 6.77
N GLY A 121 -13.26 -4.31 5.75
CA GLY A 121 -13.92 -3.00 5.77
C GLY A 121 -14.85 -2.78 6.96
N TYR A 122 -15.45 -3.83 7.51
CA TYR A 122 -16.28 -3.72 8.71
C TYR A 122 -15.52 -3.23 9.96
N SER A 123 -14.18 -3.40 10.01
CA SER A 123 -13.34 -3.07 11.18
C SER A 123 -13.15 -1.57 11.43
N TYR A 124 -13.40 -0.72 10.45
CA TYR A 124 -13.23 0.72 10.54
C TYR A 124 -14.48 1.48 10.05
N HIS A 125 -14.48 2.80 10.19
CA HIS A 125 -15.66 3.63 9.90
C HIS A 125 -15.75 4.04 8.42
N TRP A 126 -14.65 4.18 7.69
CA TRP A 126 -14.62 4.51 6.27
C TRP A 126 -15.11 3.37 5.38
N LEU A 127 -15.39 3.64 4.11
CA LEU A 127 -15.50 2.62 3.07
C LEU A 127 -14.13 2.02 2.74
N THR A 128 -13.15 2.89 2.48
CA THR A 128 -11.72 2.56 2.33
C THR A 128 -10.90 3.43 3.29
N PRO A 129 -9.81 2.95 3.88
CA PRO A 129 -8.92 3.79 4.67
C PRO A 129 -8.38 4.98 3.85
N PRO A 130 -7.83 6.04 4.48
CA PRO A 130 -7.23 7.18 3.81
C PRO A 130 -6.11 6.75 2.85
N ASP A 131 -6.27 7.05 1.56
CA ASP A 131 -5.39 6.56 0.50
C ASP A 131 -3.97 7.10 0.64
N ALA A 132 -3.82 8.37 1.03
CA ALA A 132 -2.54 9.00 1.28
C ALA A 132 -1.59 8.15 2.16
N VAL A 133 -2.12 7.47 3.18
CA VAL A 133 -1.33 6.66 4.10
C VAL A 133 -1.33 5.18 3.71
N TYR A 134 -2.45 4.66 3.20
CA TYR A 134 -2.65 3.22 2.95
C TYR A 134 -2.44 2.80 1.49
N GLY A 135 -2.23 3.74 0.57
CA GLY A 135 -2.04 3.51 -0.87
C GLY A 135 -0.67 2.93 -1.25
N ILE A 136 -0.20 1.90 -0.55
CA ILE A 136 1.06 1.20 -0.85
C ILE A 136 0.75 -0.12 -1.57
N ASP A 137 1.47 -0.42 -2.64
CA ASP A 137 1.26 -1.57 -3.54
C ASP A 137 1.55 -2.94 -2.89
N PHE A 138 2.15 -3.00 -1.71
CA PHE A 138 2.48 -4.25 -1.06
C PHE A 138 2.03 -4.29 0.40
N ASN A 139 1.43 -5.41 0.80
CA ASN A 139 0.92 -5.60 2.15
C ASN A 139 1.49 -6.84 2.86
N ASN A 140 2.28 -7.64 2.15
CA ASN A 140 2.74 -8.96 2.60
C ASN A 140 4.25 -9.04 2.65
N ILE A 141 4.76 -9.92 3.52
CA ILE A 141 6.16 -10.24 3.66
C ILE A 141 6.35 -11.76 3.80
N ASP A 142 7.21 -12.34 2.98
CA ASP A 142 7.64 -13.74 3.15
C ASP A 142 8.78 -13.77 4.16
N GLY A 143 8.49 -14.26 5.38
CA GLY A 143 9.46 -14.13 6.47
C GLY A 143 9.07 -14.75 7.80
N VAL A 144 9.68 -14.20 8.84
CA VAL A 144 9.47 -14.59 10.23
C VAL A 144 9.12 -13.38 11.07
N ARG A 145 8.13 -13.52 11.94
CA ARG A 145 7.71 -12.50 12.89
C ARG A 145 7.71 -13.04 14.30
N VAL A 146 8.22 -12.25 15.24
CA VAL A 146 8.10 -12.47 16.68
C VAL A 146 7.17 -11.41 17.24
N ASP A 147 6.09 -11.85 17.87
CA ASP A 147 5.13 -11.00 18.55
C ASP A 147 5.35 -11.10 20.07
N TYR A 148 5.39 -9.96 20.73
CA TYR A 148 5.43 -9.84 22.17
C TYR A 148 4.22 -9.05 22.66
N MET A 149 3.56 -9.54 23.69
CA MET A 149 2.45 -8.85 24.35
C MET A 149 2.58 -8.97 25.87
N ASN A 150 2.36 -7.88 26.60
CA ASN A 150 2.38 -7.87 28.04
C ASN A 150 1.42 -6.80 28.61
N TYR A 151 1.05 -6.97 29.86
CA TYR A 151 0.19 -6.06 30.61
C TYR A 151 0.91 -5.52 31.85
N SER A 152 0.77 -4.21 32.11
CA SER A 152 1.29 -3.58 33.32
C SER A 152 0.30 -2.53 33.83
N GLY A 153 -0.39 -2.83 34.92
CA GLY A 153 -1.53 -2.05 35.40
C GLY A 153 -2.66 -2.07 34.37
N ASP A 154 -3.11 -0.89 33.95
CA ASP A 154 -4.17 -0.70 32.93
C ASP A 154 -3.61 -0.62 31.51
N TRP A 155 -2.31 -0.78 31.31
CA TRP A 155 -1.66 -0.70 30.02
C TRP A 155 -1.42 -2.08 29.43
N GLU A 156 -1.71 -2.21 28.14
CA GLU A 156 -1.28 -3.27 27.25
C GLU A 156 -0.11 -2.78 26.39
N TYR A 157 0.94 -3.55 26.28
CA TYR A 157 2.13 -3.27 25.48
C TYR A 157 2.31 -4.37 24.46
N GLY A 158 2.38 -3.98 23.19
CA GLY A 158 2.71 -4.84 22.05
C GLY A 158 4.07 -4.47 21.46
N ALA A 159 4.80 -5.46 20.99
CA ALA A 159 5.96 -5.28 20.13
C ALA A 159 6.01 -6.39 19.08
N GLN A 160 6.35 -6.02 17.85
CA GLN A 160 6.57 -6.98 16.76
C GLN A 160 7.96 -6.77 16.18
N PHE A 161 8.64 -7.85 15.90
CA PHE A 161 9.90 -7.88 15.16
C PHE A 161 9.71 -8.79 13.95
N THR A 162 9.87 -8.25 12.75
CA THR A 162 9.65 -8.95 11.49
C THR A 162 10.91 -8.89 10.64
N VAL A 163 11.27 -10.02 10.03
CA VAL A 163 12.35 -10.09 9.03
C VAL A 163 11.87 -10.91 7.84
N GLY A 164 12.26 -10.52 6.64
CA GLY A 164 11.87 -11.23 5.44
C GLY A 164 12.19 -10.49 4.15
N ARG A 165 11.44 -10.84 3.11
CA ARG A 165 11.49 -10.18 1.79
C ARG A 165 10.08 -9.91 1.28
N VAL A 166 9.95 -8.93 0.42
CA VAL A 166 8.73 -8.62 -0.33
C VAL A 166 9.04 -8.73 -1.81
N GLU A 167 8.10 -9.25 -2.58
CA GLU A 167 8.08 -9.21 -4.04
C GLU A 167 6.64 -8.84 -4.42
N ALA A 168 6.48 -7.75 -5.15
CA ALA A 168 5.17 -7.24 -5.55
C ALA A 168 5.20 -6.74 -6.99
N ASP A 169 4.13 -6.99 -7.71
CA ASP A 169 3.86 -6.33 -8.98
C ASP A 169 3.43 -4.88 -8.71
N THR A 170 3.96 -3.94 -9.48
CA THR A 170 3.66 -2.51 -9.42
C THR A 170 3.67 -1.91 -10.82
N THR A 171 3.56 -0.61 -10.96
CA THR A 171 3.71 0.10 -12.22
C THR A 171 4.70 1.25 -12.09
N ILE A 172 5.56 1.42 -13.09
CA ILE A 172 6.44 2.59 -13.22
C ILE A 172 6.02 3.33 -14.48
N SER A 173 5.60 4.58 -14.32
CA SER A 173 5.10 5.41 -15.45
C SER A 173 4.02 4.71 -16.29
N GLY A 174 3.11 3.97 -15.63
CA GLY A 174 2.01 3.24 -16.28
C GLY A 174 2.41 1.93 -16.97
N THR A 175 3.65 1.46 -16.83
CA THR A 175 4.13 0.17 -17.34
C THR A 175 4.38 -0.82 -16.22
N PRO A 176 4.05 -2.12 -16.40
CA PRO A 176 4.25 -3.14 -15.39
C PRO A 176 5.71 -3.20 -14.91
N ALA A 177 5.91 -3.27 -13.61
CA ALA A 177 7.19 -3.35 -12.93
C ALA A 177 7.14 -4.36 -11.78
N VAL A 178 8.29 -4.81 -11.33
CA VAL A 178 8.42 -5.66 -10.14
C VAL A 178 9.22 -4.90 -9.09
N LEU A 179 8.65 -4.79 -7.90
CA LEU A 179 9.30 -4.24 -6.71
C LEU A 179 9.79 -5.39 -5.82
N GLU A 180 11.08 -5.43 -5.56
CA GLU A 180 11.69 -6.38 -4.64
C GLU A 180 12.28 -5.65 -3.43
N LEU A 181 11.87 -6.06 -2.23
CA LEU A 181 12.47 -5.60 -0.97
C LEU A 181 13.17 -6.77 -0.32
N GLU A 182 14.49 -6.72 -0.26
CA GLU A 182 15.32 -7.75 0.36
C GLU A 182 15.85 -7.32 1.74
N ASN A 183 16.16 -8.31 2.57
CA ASN A 183 16.72 -8.09 3.91
C ASN A 183 15.88 -7.12 4.75
N VAL A 184 14.57 -7.19 4.60
CA VAL A 184 13.63 -6.33 5.34
C VAL A 184 13.70 -6.67 6.82
N VAL A 185 13.86 -5.63 7.64
CA VAL A 185 13.74 -5.67 9.09
C VAL A 185 12.73 -4.61 9.52
N ALA A 186 11.69 -5.02 10.24
CA ALA A 186 10.68 -4.11 10.76
C ALA A 186 10.49 -4.32 12.28
N VAL A 187 10.33 -3.22 12.99
CA VAL A 187 10.03 -3.19 14.42
C VAL A 187 8.83 -2.28 14.65
N SER A 188 7.76 -2.80 15.24
CA SER A 188 6.66 -1.99 15.72
C SER A 188 6.50 -2.09 17.22
N LEU A 189 6.07 -0.98 17.82
CA LEU A 189 5.76 -0.87 19.25
C LEU A 189 4.37 -0.27 19.39
N GLU A 190 3.57 -0.81 20.28
CA GLU A 190 2.23 -0.33 20.60
C GLU A 190 1.99 -0.25 22.09
N ALA A 191 1.25 0.76 22.53
CA ALA A 191 0.80 0.89 23.90
C ALA A 191 -0.67 1.33 23.89
N THR A 192 -1.53 0.53 24.55
CA THR A 192 -2.97 0.78 24.62
C THR A 192 -3.41 0.85 26.08
N ARG A 193 -4.29 1.79 26.38
CA ARG A 193 -4.94 1.90 27.68
C ARG A 193 -6.37 2.41 27.50
N ASP A 194 -7.35 1.56 27.81
CA ASP A 194 -8.79 1.87 27.71
C ASP A 194 -9.16 2.52 26.37
N TRP A 195 -9.25 3.85 26.39
CA TRP A 195 -9.68 4.70 25.27
C TRP A 195 -8.52 5.33 24.49
N PHE A 196 -7.27 5.03 24.81
CA PHE A 196 -6.08 5.60 24.18
C PHE A 196 -5.20 4.51 23.62
N SER A 197 -4.73 4.66 22.39
CA SER A 197 -3.66 3.85 21.83
C SER A 197 -2.63 4.70 21.10
N ALA A 198 -1.39 4.28 21.13
CA ALA A 198 -0.28 4.85 20.38
C ALA A 198 0.56 3.72 19.79
N ARG A 199 0.96 3.88 18.54
CA ARG A 199 1.78 2.92 17.81
C ARG A 199 2.88 3.65 17.06
N THR A 200 4.01 2.97 16.84
CA THR A 200 5.09 3.40 15.95
C THR A 200 5.73 2.20 15.28
N LEU A 201 6.22 2.38 14.07
CA LEU A 201 6.96 1.37 13.33
C LEU A 201 8.16 2.00 12.61
N LEU A 202 9.24 1.24 12.55
CA LEU A 202 10.39 1.49 11.69
C LEU A 202 10.69 0.22 10.89
N ALA A 203 10.75 0.33 9.57
CA ALA A 203 11.18 -0.73 8.68
C ALA A 203 12.34 -0.26 7.80
N ARG A 204 13.23 -1.18 7.46
CA ARG A 204 14.36 -0.94 6.55
C ARG A 204 14.64 -2.18 5.72
N GLY A 205 14.96 -2.00 4.45
CA GLY A 205 15.30 -3.07 3.53
C GLY A 205 16.14 -2.59 2.35
N LYS A 206 16.53 -3.50 1.48
CA LYS A 206 17.11 -3.20 0.18
C LYS A 206 16.01 -3.21 -0.86
N THR A 207 15.89 -2.13 -1.63
CA THR A 207 14.85 -1.91 -2.64
C THR A 207 15.45 -2.03 -4.02
N THR A 208 14.83 -2.84 -4.86
CA THR A 208 15.09 -2.94 -6.30
C THR A 208 13.76 -2.82 -7.04
N ALA A 209 13.70 -1.97 -8.05
CA ALA A 209 12.54 -1.87 -8.93
C ALA A 209 12.98 -2.16 -10.37
N THR A 210 12.36 -3.13 -11.01
CA THR A 210 12.70 -3.61 -12.36
C THR A 210 11.55 -3.38 -13.33
N ASN A 211 11.86 -2.71 -14.45
CA ASN A 211 10.95 -2.53 -15.57
C ASN A 211 11.79 -2.54 -16.86
N ALA A 212 11.55 -3.48 -17.75
CA ALA A 212 12.41 -3.69 -18.93
C ALA A 212 12.51 -2.48 -19.88
N GLU A 213 11.44 -1.68 -19.99
CA GLU A 213 11.43 -0.47 -20.84
C GLU A 213 12.23 0.65 -20.15
N PHE A 214 12.00 0.83 -18.86
CA PHE A 214 12.68 1.82 -18.05
C PHE A 214 14.17 1.51 -17.93
N ASP A 215 14.54 0.25 -17.67
CA ASP A 215 15.94 -0.20 -17.60
C ASP A 215 16.66 0.04 -18.93
N THR A 216 16.00 -0.25 -20.06
CA THR A 216 16.54 0.05 -21.40
C THR A 216 16.77 1.56 -21.60
N PHE A 217 15.87 2.40 -21.10
CA PHE A 217 16.03 3.86 -21.16
C PHE A 217 17.23 4.32 -20.29
N VAL A 218 17.35 3.82 -19.06
CA VAL A 218 18.45 4.14 -18.12
C VAL A 218 19.80 3.71 -18.71
N ASP A 219 19.86 2.50 -19.28
CA ASP A 219 21.05 2.00 -19.97
C ASP A 219 21.42 2.90 -21.17
N GLY A 220 20.43 3.30 -21.96
CA GLY A 220 20.59 4.25 -23.06
C GLY A 220 21.17 5.58 -22.59
N LEU A 221 20.60 6.17 -21.52
CA LEU A 221 21.09 7.41 -20.92
C LEU A 221 22.54 7.26 -20.43
N SER A 222 22.87 6.15 -19.77
CA SER A 222 24.22 5.86 -19.26
C SER A 222 25.28 5.85 -20.38
N GLN A 223 24.96 5.36 -21.58
CA GLN A 223 25.90 5.34 -22.73
C GLN A 223 26.33 6.75 -23.17
N TYR A 224 25.47 7.77 -22.97
CA TYR A 224 25.84 9.16 -23.23
C TYR A 224 26.87 9.71 -22.24
N GLY A 225 27.08 9.05 -21.10
CA GLY A 225 28.09 9.42 -20.10
C GLY A 225 29.50 9.56 -20.65
N ALA A 226 29.82 8.87 -21.77
CA ALA A 226 31.10 9.03 -22.46
C ALA A 226 31.31 10.44 -23.08
N PHE A 227 30.20 11.14 -23.37
CA PHE A 227 30.20 12.48 -23.98
C PHE A 227 29.67 13.53 -23.01
N ILE A 228 28.75 13.13 -22.13
CA ILE A 228 28.02 13.99 -21.17
C ILE A 228 28.15 13.34 -19.78
N PRO A 229 29.17 13.72 -18.98
CA PRO A 229 29.36 13.10 -17.65
C PRO A 229 28.14 13.13 -16.73
N SER A 230 27.31 14.19 -16.82
CA SER A 230 26.05 14.29 -16.07
C SER A 230 25.01 13.23 -16.47
N ALA A 231 25.09 12.64 -17.67
CA ALA A 231 24.18 11.58 -18.09
C ALA A 231 24.40 10.27 -17.33
N SER A 232 25.64 9.92 -17.00
CA SER A 232 25.91 8.75 -16.14
C SER A 232 25.38 8.94 -14.72
N LEU A 233 25.53 10.15 -14.16
CA LEU A 233 25.01 10.46 -12.82
C LEU A 233 23.48 10.47 -12.80
N ALA A 234 22.84 11.00 -13.86
CA ALA A 234 21.39 10.99 -13.98
C ALA A 234 20.86 9.55 -14.17
N ALA A 235 21.55 8.71 -14.95
CA ALA A 235 21.19 7.30 -15.11
C ALA A 235 21.30 6.52 -13.79
N GLU A 236 22.34 6.75 -13.01
CA GLU A 236 22.52 6.16 -11.67
C GLU A 236 21.38 6.61 -10.73
N GLY A 237 21.04 7.89 -10.71
CA GLY A 237 19.96 8.43 -9.89
C GLY A 237 18.55 8.02 -10.32
N LEU A 238 18.35 7.63 -11.57
CA LEU A 238 17.09 7.06 -12.05
C LEU A 238 16.96 5.56 -11.72
N SER A 239 18.08 4.83 -11.61
CA SER A 239 18.05 3.41 -11.26
C SER A 239 17.62 3.19 -9.82
N VAL A 240 16.89 2.10 -9.57
CA VAL A 240 16.55 1.61 -8.23
C VAL A 240 17.09 0.20 -8.10
N ASN A 241 18.29 0.06 -7.53
CA ASN A 241 18.99 -1.23 -7.49
C ASN A 241 19.72 -1.45 -6.17
N GLU A 242 19.17 -2.26 -5.30
CA GLU A 242 19.67 -2.53 -3.95
C GLU A 242 19.82 -1.25 -3.10
N ASP A 243 19.03 -0.23 -3.37
CA ASP A 243 19.01 1.01 -2.61
C ASP A 243 18.39 0.79 -1.23
N THR A 244 18.78 1.60 -0.26
CA THR A 244 18.22 1.43 1.07
C THR A 244 16.87 2.12 1.19
N GLY A 245 15.81 1.33 1.30
CA GLY A 245 14.48 1.81 1.65
C GLY A 245 14.28 1.89 3.16
N THR A 246 13.67 2.98 3.62
CA THR A 246 13.29 3.19 5.02
C THR A 246 11.81 3.61 5.07
N PHE A 247 11.05 2.99 5.96
CA PHE A 247 9.67 3.34 6.24
C PHE A 247 9.49 3.61 7.73
N PHE A 248 8.86 4.72 8.05
CA PHE A 248 8.50 5.12 9.42
C PHE A 248 7.00 5.37 9.53
N GLU A 249 6.40 4.96 10.64
CA GLU A 249 4.99 5.23 10.96
C GLU A 249 4.85 5.62 12.43
N VAL A 250 3.90 6.52 12.71
CA VAL A 250 3.40 6.79 14.05
C VAL A 250 1.90 7.07 14.00
N SER A 251 1.14 6.43 14.90
CA SER A 251 -0.29 6.67 15.03
C SER A 251 -0.72 6.90 16.48
N LEU A 252 -1.77 7.69 16.64
CA LEU A 252 -2.39 8.02 17.92
C LEU A 252 -3.90 7.96 17.79
N ASP A 253 -4.56 7.35 18.77
CA ASP A 253 -6.01 7.23 18.81
C ASP A 253 -6.58 7.49 20.19
N ILE A 254 -7.70 8.18 20.16
CA ILE A 254 -8.59 8.39 21.29
C ILE A 254 -9.97 7.87 20.87
N ASP A 255 -10.38 6.75 21.42
CA ASP A 255 -11.70 6.17 21.17
C ASP A 255 -12.51 6.11 22.47
N LYS A 256 -13.43 7.04 22.58
CA LYS A 256 -14.46 7.08 23.65
C LYS A 256 -15.71 6.41 23.14
N TYR A 257 -16.60 6.02 24.07
CA TYR A 257 -17.84 5.33 23.70
C TYR A 257 -18.67 6.09 22.65
N ASP A 258 -18.78 7.42 22.79
CA ASP A 258 -19.63 8.25 21.94
C ASP A 258 -18.91 8.93 20.77
N TRP A 259 -17.57 9.01 20.80
CA TRP A 259 -16.75 9.69 19.81
C TRP A 259 -15.33 9.15 19.73
N PHE A 260 -14.70 9.38 18.61
CA PHE A 260 -13.29 9.04 18.41
C PHE A 260 -12.55 10.12 17.62
N VAL A 261 -11.23 10.16 17.81
CA VAL A 261 -10.28 10.92 17.00
C VAL A 261 -9.06 10.02 16.80
N GLY A 262 -8.59 9.94 15.57
CA GLY A 262 -7.38 9.22 15.20
C GLY A 262 -6.50 10.02 14.27
N ALA A 263 -5.21 9.77 14.32
CA ALA A 263 -4.23 10.33 13.39
C ALA A 263 -3.11 9.32 13.13
N GLU A 264 -2.59 9.32 11.92
CA GLU A 264 -1.45 8.50 11.51
C GLU A 264 -0.57 9.31 10.56
N PHE A 265 0.73 9.17 10.70
CA PHE A 265 1.75 9.77 9.85
C PHE A 265 2.68 8.68 9.36
N THR A 266 3.05 8.73 8.10
CA THR A 266 4.04 7.84 7.48
C THR A 266 5.10 8.64 6.73
N GLN A 267 6.28 8.05 6.63
CA GLN A 267 7.37 8.55 5.80
C GLN A 267 8.08 7.38 5.13
N THR A 268 8.27 7.48 3.81
CA THR A 268 9.00 6.51 3.00
C THR A 268 10.15 7.23 2.30
N GLU A 269 11.34 6.66 2.37
CA GLU A 269 12.55 7.17 1.71
C GLU A 269 13.29 6.00 1.05
N VAL A 270 13.81 6.20 -0.16
CA VAL A 270 14.70 5.25 -0.84
C VAL A 270 15.97 5.98 -1.26
N ASP A 271 17.04 5.75 -0.49
CA ASP A 271 18.31 6.46 -0.63
C ASP A 271 18.88 6.36 -2.07
N GLY A 272 19.18 7.50 -2.68
CA GLY A 272 19.92 7.56 -3.94
C GLY A 272 19.12 7.22 -5.20
N SER A 273 17.82 6.95 -5.09
CA SER A 273 16.94 6.54 -6.19
C SER A 273 16.05 7.68 -6.69
N VAL A 274 15.36 7.45 -7.81
CA VAL A 274 14.36 8.37 -8.35
C VAL A 274 13.07 8.38 -7.55
N ILE A 275 12.81 7.34 -6.75
CA ILE A 275 11.58 7.26 -5.94
C ILE A 275 11.48 8.46 -5.01
N ALA A 276 10.34 9.14 -5.05
CA ALA A 276 10.10 10.30 -4.20
C ALA A 276 10.18 9.97 -2.71
N ASP A 277 10.80 10.86 -1.94
CA ASP A 277 10.63 10.87 -0.51
C ASP A 277 9.18 11.25 -0.21
N ASN A 278 8.42 10.29 0.29
CA ASN A 278 6.98 10.44 0.51
C ASN A 278 6.70 10.67 1.99
N LYS A 279 5.87 11.67 2.28
CA LYS A 279 5.31 11.93 3.61
C LYS A 279 3.79 12.00 3.49
N ALA A 280 3.12 11.19 4.28
CA ALA A 280 1.68 11.18 4.28
C ALA A 280 1.12 11.18 5.70
N TRP A 281 -0.05 11.76 5.87
CA TRP A 281 -0.73 11.75 7.15
C TRP A 281 -2.24 11.96 7.00
N TYR A 282 -2.97 11.48 7.98
CA TYR A 282 -4.38 11.84 8.11
C TYR A 282 -4.76 12.16 9.56
N VAL A 283 -5.86 12.89 9.70
CA VAL A 283 -6.60 13.06 10.96
C VAL A 283 -8.05 12.74 10.69
N THR A 284 -8.64 11.89 11.51
CA THR A 284 -10.05 11.51 11.43
C THR A 284 -10.76 11.77 12.74
N ALA A 285 -12.06 12.09 12.67
CA ALA A 285 -12.94 12.21 13.83
C ALA A 285 -14.33 11.69 13.49
N GLY A 286 -15.02 11.11 14.48
CA GLY A 286 -16.39 10.65 14.31
C GLY A 286 -17.14 10.58 15.62
N MET A 287 -18.47 10.46 15.51
CA MET A 287 -19.37 10.34 16.65
C MET A 287 -20.34 9.17 16.44
N ARG A 288 -20.72 8.49 17.52
CA ARG A 288 -21.64 7.35 17.46
C ARG A 288 -23.02 7.72 18.02
N PHE A 289 -24.03 7.62 17.18
CA PHE A 289 -25.43 7.89 17.51
C PHE A 289 -26.27 6.64 17.28
N GLY A 290 -26.32 5.74 18.27
CA GLY A 290 -26.96 4.44 18.11
C GLY A 290 -26.29 3.60 17.02
N LYS A 291 -26.97 3.42 15.88
CA LYS A 291 -26.44 2.68 14.72
C LYS A 291 -25.70 3.56 13.69
N PHE A 292 -25.69 4.86 13.87
CA PHE A 292 -25.09 5.81 12.93
C PHE A 292 -23.74 6.31 13.45
N THR A 293 -22.76 6.34 12.57
CA THR A 293 -21.41 6.90 12.83
C THR A 293 -21.04 7.85 11.70
N PRO A 294 -21.43 9.12 11.76
CA PRO A 294 -20.88 10.15 10.90
C PRO A 294 -19.41 10.37 11.25
N HIS A 295 -18.61 10.64 10.22
CA HIS A 295 -17.18 10.90 10.37
C HIS A 295 -16.69 11.93 9.35
N ILE A 296 -15.54 12.50 9.64
CA ILE A 296 -14.78 13.38 8.75
C ILE A 296 -13.30 13.01 8.86
N THR A 297 -12.62 13.02 7.72
CA THR A 297 -11.18 12.77 7.62
C THR A 297 -10.56 13.81 6.72
N TYR A 298 -9.38 14.30 7.11
CA TYR A 298 -8.50 15.09 6.26
C TYR A 298 -7.18 14.35 6.12
N GLU A 299 -6.73 14.22 4.88
CA GLU A 299 -5.50 13.52 4.53
C GLU A 299 -4.64 14.40 3.60
N VAL A 300 -3.34 14.21 3.68
CA VAL A 300 -2.33 14.89 2.87
C VAL A 300 -1.22 13.91 2.51
N GLU A 301 -0.75 14.01 1.29
CA GLU A 301 0.41 13.28 0.81
C GLU A 301 1.31 14.22 0.00
N GLU A 302 2.60 14.21 0.34
CA GLU A 302 3.63 15.02 -0.30
C GLU A 302 4.77 14.12 -0.75
N GLY A 303 5.16 14.22 -2.02
CA GLY A 303 6.32 13.54 -2.59
C GLY A 303 7.29 14.53 -3.20
N ASP A 304 8.58 14.34 -2.92
CA ASP A 304 9.65 15.20 -3.38
C ASP A 304 10.94 14.40 -3.56
N ASN A 305 11.75 14.76 -4.56
CA ASN A 305 13.08 14.20 -4.76
C ASN A 305 14.02 15.23 -5.38
N ASP A 306 14.23 16.33 -4.68
CA ASP A 306 15.05 17.48 -5.14
C ASP A 306 16.48 17.08 -5.57
N ALA A 307 17.09 16.08 -4.91
CA ALA A 307 18.44 15.62 -5.22
C ALA A 307 18.52 15.01 -6.64
N GLN A 308 17.59 14.11 -6.98
CA GLN A 308 17.56 13.44 -8.27
C GLN A 308 17.05 14.38 -9.38
N LEU A 309 16.07 15.22 -9.07
CA LEU A 309 15.63 16.32 -9.94
C LEU A 309 16.80 17.22 -10.32
N GLY A 310 17.70 17.54 -9.37
CA GLY A 310 18.91 18.31 -9.61
C GLY A 310 19.88 17.63 -10.58
N LEU A 311 20.04 16.31 -10.55
CA LEU A 311 20.87 15.56 -11.50
C LEU A 311 20.31 15.63 -12.92
N ILE A 312 18.98 15.50 -13.07
CA ILE A 312 18.30 15.58 -14.37
C ILE A 312 18.32 17.00 -14.91
N ALA A 313 18.09 17.99 -14.05
CA ALA A 313 18.19 19.42 -14.42
C ALA A 313 19.60 19.84 -14.87
N ALA A 314 20.64 19.09 -14.46
CA ALA A 314 22.02 19.29 -14.92
C ALA A 314 22.31 18.72 -16.32
N LEU A 315 21.37 17.98 -16.92
CA LEU A 315 21.49 17.48 -18.28
C LEU A 315 21.33 18.64 -19.28
N PRO A 316 22.12 18.65 -20.39
CA PRO A 316 21.91 19.64 -21.45
C PRO A 316 20.59 19.34 -22.17
N ALA A 317 19.73 20.34 -22.32
CA ALA A 317 18.46 20.18 -23.02
C ALA A 317 18.64 19.77 -24.51
N THR A 318 19.77 20.14 -25.11
CA THR A 318 20.16 19.74 -26.47
C THR A 318 21.63 19.46 -26.56
N ILE A 319 22.02 18.56 -27.46
CA ILE A 319 23.41 18.25 -27.77
C ILE A 319 23.70 18.39 -29.27
N ALA A 320 24.99 18.57 -29.60
CA ALA A 320 25.52 18.59 -30.96
C ALA A 320 26.90 17.88 -30.97
N THR A 321 26.86 16.56 -31.01
CA THR A 321 28.06 15.70 -30.99
C THR A 321 28.74 15.62 -32.37
N GLY A 322 27.98 15.97 -33.42
CA GLY A 322 28.38 15.76 -34.82
C GLY A 322 27.94 14.38 -35.36
N ASP A 323 27.39 13.52 -34.55
CA ASP A 323 26.71 12.30 -34.95
C ASP A 323 25.20 12.54 -35.01
N ALA A 324 24.63 12.53 -36.22
CA ALA A 324 23.25 12.86 -36.43
C ALA A 324 22.26 11.90 -35.73
N VAL A 325 22.64 10.65 -35.51
CA VAL A 325 21.80 9.67 -34.83
C VAL A 325 21.80 9.94 -33.32
N LEU A 326 22.98 10.15 -32.73
CA LEU A 326 23.07 10.49 -31.29
C LEU A 326 22.36 11.81 -31.00
N ASP A 327 22.59 12.83 -31.83
CA ASP A 327 21.95 14.14 -31.65
C ASP A 327 20.42 14.05 -31.78
N ALA A 328 19.89 13.29 -32.75
CA ALA A 328 18.46 13.07 -32.91
C ALA A 328 17.83 12.29 -31.75
N THR A 329 18.51 11.26 -31.25
CA THR A 329 18.02 10.46 -30.10
C THR A 329 17.96 11.28 -28.83
N TRP A 330 18.95 12.13 -28.57
CA TRP A 330 18.96 13.01 -27.39
C TRP A 330 17.95 14.14 -27.49
N ASN A 331 17.95 14.84 -28.63
CA ASN A 331 17.15 16.07 -28.80
C ASN A 331 15.69 15.78 -29.15
N GLY A 332 15.36 14.55 -29.55
CA GLY A 332 14.09 14.19 -30.18
C GLY A 332 14.08 14.48 -31.69
N ALA A 333 13.31 13.73 -32.45
CA ALA A 333 13.13 13.88 -33.89
C ALA A 333 11.73 13.46 -34.31
N ASP A 334 11.23 14.07 -35.40
CA ASP A 334 9.96 13.72 -36.03
C ASP A 334 8.75 13.74 -35.07
N GLY A 335 8.80 14.60 -34.03
CA GLY A 335 7.74 14.73 -33.04
C GLY A 335 7.84 13.72 -31.88
N ALA A 336 8.84 12.82 -31.88
CA ALA A 336 9.12 11.95 -30.75
C ALA A 336 9.97 12.68 -29.69
N PRO A 337 9.70 12.48 -28.38
CA PRO A 337 10.51 13.05 -27.33
C PRO A 337 11.93 12.43 -27.35
N GLY A 338 12.94 13.26 -27.09
CA GLY A 338 14.29 12.78 -26.88
C GLY A 338 14.56 12.37 -25.43
N ILE A 339 15.76 11.82 -25.21
CA ILE A 339 16.20 11.32 -23.88
C ILE A 339 16.02 12.38 -22.79
N TYR A 340 16.38 13.64 -23.08
CA TYR A 340 16.24 14.72 -22.10
C TYR A 340 14.79 14.95 -21.70
N GLN A 341 13.86 14.98 -22.65
CA GLN A 341 12.44 15.19 -22.39
C GLN A 341 11.84 14.02 -21.59
N ILE A 342 12.22 12.79 -21.93
CA ILE A 342 11.76 11.60 -21.19
C ILE A 342 12.28 11.65 -19.76
N ALA A 343 13.59 11.89 -19.55
CA ALA A 343 14.17 12.00 -18.20
C ALA A 343 13.48 13.10 -17.37
N SER A 344 13.25 14.27 -17.98
CA SER A 344 12.57 15.39 -17.32
C SER A 344 11.11 15.09 -16.99
N GLY A 345 10.42 14.34 -17.85
CA GLY A 345 9.04 13.89 -17.61
C GLY A 345 8.93 12.90 -16.45
N ILE A 346 9.85 11.92 -16.38
CA ILE A 346 9.93 10.97 -15.26
C ILE A 346 10.18 11.72 -13.94
N ALA A 347 11.15 12.63 -13.94
CA ALA A 347 11.46 13.42 -12.76
C ALA A 347 10.29 14.29 -12.28
N ALA A 348 9.53 14.87 -13.20
CA ALA A 348 8.38 15.70 -12.86
C ALA A 348 7.25 14.91 -12.16
N GLN A 349 7.11 13.62 -12.45
CA GLN A 349 6.13 12.74 -11.79
C GLN A 349 6.50 12.40 -10.34
N GLN A 350 7.73 12.63 -9.92
CA GLN A 350 8.19 12.36 -8.56
C GLN A 350 7.91 13.53 -7.59
N LYS A 351 7.27 14.57 -8.06
CA LYS A 351 6.83 15.68 -7.21
C LYS A 351 5.32 15.77 -7.25
N PHE A 352 4.71 15.59 -6.10
CA PHE A 352 3.27 15.72 -5.93
C PHE A 352 2.95 16.28 -4.54
N GLU A 353 1.85 16.99 -4.45
CA GLU A 353 1.32 17.55 -3.20
C GLU A 353 -0.20 17.47 -3.32
N VAL A 354 -0.79 16.51 -2.63
CA VAL A 354 -2.22 16.23 -2.73
C VAL A 354 -2.86 16.22 -1.35
N SER A 355 -4.13 16.63 -1.31
CA SER A 355 -4.91 16.58 -0.09
C SER A 355 -6.35 16.15 -0.38
N ALA A 356 -7.01 15.54 0.62
CA ALA A 356 -8.41 15.21 0.48
C ALA A 356 -9.18 15.40 1.79
N VAL A 357 -10.45 15.78 1.64
CA VAL A 357 -11.43 15.82 2.73
C VAL A 357 -12.50 14.79 2.44
N THR A 358 -12.66 13.81 3.32
CA THR A 358 -13.73 12.81 3.24
C THR A 358 -14.75 13.03 4.35
N VAL A 359 -16.03 13.13 3.98
CA VAL A 359 -17.15 13.11 4.91
C VAL A 359 -17.97 11.86 4.65
N GLY A 360 -18.20 11.07 5.69
CA GLY A 360 -18.87 9.78 5.54
C GLY A 360 -19.88 9.48 6.64
N LEU A 361 -20.68 8.46 6.36
CA LEU A 361 -21.66 7.92 7.28
C LEU A 361 -21.63 6.39 7.23
N ARG A 362 -21.41 5.77 8.39
CA ARG A 362 -21.60 4.34 8.61
C ARG A 362 -22.94 4.10 9.31
N TYR A 363 -23.67 3.09 8.85
CA TYR A 363 -24.89 2.58 9.48
C TYR A 363 -24.75 1.09 9.80
N ASP A 364 -24.66 0.75 11.07
CA ASP A 364 -24.60 -0.64 11.55
C ASP A 364 -25.99 -1.28 11.50
N VAL A 365 -26.25 -2.10 10.47
CA VAL A 365 -27.52 -2.80 10.28
C VAL A 365 -27.71 -3.84 11.36
N GLU A 366 -26.70 -4.72 11.50
CA GLU A 366 -26.59 -5.77 12.51
C GLU A 366 -25.12 -6.11 12.75
N PRO A 367 -24.76 -6.85 13.80
CA PRO A 367 -23.37 -7.27 14.03
C PRO A 367 -22.78 -7.98 12.80
N GLY A 368 -21.62 -7.53 12.36
CA GLY A 368 -20.95 -8.03 11.16
C GLY A 368 -21.44 -7.42 9.83
N PHE A 369 -22.48 -6.58 9.82
CA PHE A 369 -23.02 -6.01 8.59
C PHE A 369 -23.26 -4.49 8.72
N ALA A 370 -22.59 -3.71 7.87
CA ALA A 370 -22.71 -2.26 7.82
C ALA A 370 -22.93 -1.74 6.39
N LEU A 371 -23.73 -0.68 6.28
CA LEU A 371 -23.84 0.16 5.08
C LEU A 371 -23.03 1.42 5.31
N LYS A 372 -22.34 1.89 4.28
CA LYS A 372 -21.51 3.10 4.35
C LYS A 372 -21.64 3.95 3.09
N THR A 373 -21.38 5.23 3.24
CA THR A 373 -21.24 6.18 2.14
C THR A 373 -20.22 7.24 2.49
N ASP A 374 -19.34 7.56 1.54
CA ASP A 374 -18.31 8.59 1.67
C ASP A 374 -18.36 9.52 0.46
N VAL A 375 -18.18 10.82 0.73
CA VAL A 375 -17.91 11.83 -0.30
C VAL A 375 -16.54 12.40 0.00
N THR A 376 -15.66 12.33 -0.98
CA THR A 376 -14.27 12.79 -0.89
C THR A 376 -14.05 13.94 -1.88
N TRP A 377 -13.56 15.06 -1.39
CA TRP A 377 -13.05 16.17 -2.20
C TRP A 377 -11.53 16.05 -2.21
N TYR A 378 -11.01 15.69 -3.37
CA TYR A 378 -9.58 15.56 -3.65
C TYR A 378 -9.06 16.81 -4.34
N SER A 379 -7.87 17.27 -3.96
CA SER A 379 -7.19 18.41 -4.55
C SER A 379 -5.71 18.09 -4.78
N ASP A 380 -5.23 18.41 -5.99
CA ASP A 380 -3.81 18.36 -6.35
C ASP A 380 -3.27 19.80 -6.37
N ASP A 381 -2.49 20.16 -5.35
CA ASP A 381 -1.95 21.52 -5.16
C ASP A 381 -0.94 21.93 -6.24
N LEU A 382 -0.46 21.01 -7.07
CA LEU A 382 0.42 21.26 -8.20
C LEU A 382 -0.33 21.38 -9.53
N ASN A 383 -1.53 20.82 -9.63
CA ASN A 383 -2.32 20.83 -10.86
C ASN A 383 -3.84 20.77 -10.59
N ASP A 384 -4.48 21.92 -10.46
CA ASP A 384 -5.92 22.05 -10.21
C ASP A 384 -6.81 21.26 -11.21
N LEU A 385 -6.26 20.83 -12.37
CA LEU A 385 -6.97 19.98 -13.34
C LEU A 385 -7.16 18.53 -12.87
N ASN A 386 -6.48 18.13 -11.81
CA ASN A 386 -6.62 16.81 -11.20
C ASN A 386 -7.57 16.83 -9.98
N ASP A 387 -8.15 17.99 -9.63
CA ASP A 387 -9.14 18.06 -8.56
C ASP A 387 -10.37 17.23 -8.91
N ALA A 388 -10.90 16.48 -7.95
CA ALA A 388 -12.03 15.59 -8.20
C ALA A 388 -12.94 15.48 -6.98
N THR A 389 -14.24 15.25 -7.22
CA THR A 389 -15.19 14.89 -6.17
C THR A 389 -15.63 13.44 -6.38
N LEU A 390 -15.29 12.57 -5.43
CA LEU A 390 -15.61 11.14 -5.47
C LEU A 390 -16.76 10.79 -4.52
N LEU A 391 -17.80 10.15 -5.05
CA LEU A 391 -18.86 9.52 -4.26
C LEU A 391 -18.63 8.02 -4.20
N LYS A 392 -18.55 7.44 -3.00
CA LYS A 392 -18.55 5.99 -2.76
C LYS A 392 -19.73 5.57 -1.91
N VAL A 393 -20.31 4.41 -2.24
CA VAL A 393 -21.36 3.74 -1.46
C VAL A 393 -21.06 2.25 -1.37
N GLY A 394 -21.36 1.62 -0.26
CA GLY A 394 -21.07 0.18 -0.18
C GLY A 394 -21.59 -0.49 1.07
N VAL A 395 -21.33 -1.79 1.08
CA VAL A 395 -21.64 -2.69 2.18
C VAL A 395 -20.40 -3.44 2.62
N ASN A 396 -20.27 -3.61 3.93
CA ASN A 396 -19.23 -4.44 4.51
C ASN A 396 -19.89 -5.55 5.34
N TYR A 397 -19.44 -6.78 5.13
CA TYR A 397 -19.95 -7.95 5.82
C TYR A 397 -18.81 -8.84 6.31
N THR A 398 -18.96 -9.38 7.52
CA THR A 398 -18.03 -10.39 8.10
C THR A 398 -18.82 -11.56 8.68
N PHE A 399 -18.31 -12.76 8.55
CA PHE A 399 -18.94 -14.01 9.04
C PHE A 399 -17.94 -15.01 9.59
#